data_06b2df7eb9a0145f8c947b4fb9649f35
#
_entry.id   06b2df7eb9a0145f8c947b4fb9649f35
#
_cell.length_a   1.000
_cell.length_b   1.000
_cell.length_c   1.000
_cell.angle_alpha   90.00
_cell.angle_beta   90.00
_cell.angle_gamma   90.00
#
_symmetry.space_group_name_H-M   'P 1'
#
loop_
_entity.id
_entity.type
_entity.pdbx_description
1 polymer ?
#
loop_
_entity_poly.entity_id
_entity_poly.type
_entity_poly.pdbx_seq_one_letter_code
_entity_poly.pdbx_strand_id
1 'polypeptide(L)'
;CDKDAIIFCNGDNDTFPLWYNIEVEGTRTDVRACNLSYLQTDWYIDQMKRPYYESPALPISWEYKDYMPSKNEIAWVENRLNAPLEVKKAFQFLRSDDPRTKRDGENYIPTDQLYVLSPDGQPINFKKVRRLTRSEMMVMEMLSTNEWQRPMYFATTVGSDYHLGLDPYLELTGMADSLVKYIDET
;
A
#
# COMPACT_ATOMS: atom_id res chain seq x y z
N CYS A 1 -8.85 7.31 14.48
CA CYS A 1 -8.18 7.74 13.23
C CYS A 1 -8.37 9.23 13.02
N ASP A 2 -7.38 9.88 12.50
CA ASP A 2 -7.44 11.29 12.11
C ASP A 2 -8.37 11.51 10.91
N LYS A 3 -8.59 12.79 10.57
CA LYS A 3 -9.47 13.16 9.45
C LYS A 3 -8.88 12.65 8.12
N ASP A 4 -9.77 12.25 7.21
CA ASP A 4 -9.45 11.75 5.86
C ASP A 4 -8.51 10.53 5.86
N ALA A 5 -8.44 9.77 6.97
CA ALA A 5 -7.53 8.65 7.11
C ALA A 5 -7.82 7.50 6.13
N ILE A 6 -6.76 6.75 5.82
CA ILE A 6 -6.83 5.46 5.14
C ILE A 6 -6.59 4.38 6.21
N ILE A 7 -7.51 3.44 6.36
CA ILE A 7 -7.35 2.31 7.29
C ILE A 7 -7.30 1.00 6.51
N PHE A 8 -6.17 0.33 6.58
CA PHE A 8 -6.01 -1.02 6.05
C PHE A 8 -6.63 -2.03 7.01
N CYS A 9 -7.49 -2.87 6.48
CA CYS A 9 -8.15 -3.96 7.20
C CYS A 9 -8.02 -5.26 6.40
N ASN A 10 -8.18 -6.41 7.05
CA ASN A 10 -8.05 -7.69 6.38
C ASN A 10 -9.06 -8.69 6.95
N GLY A 11 -9.80 -9.34 6.04
CA GLY A 11 -10.85 -10.27 6.41
C GLY A 11 -12.17 -9.59 6.84
N ASP A 12 -13.17 -10.43 7.09
CA ASP A 12 -14.55 -9.99 7.30
C ASP A 12 -14.76 -9.32 8.67
N ASN A 13 -14.03 -9.82 9.68
CA ASN A 13 -14.18 -9.35 11.07
C ASN A 13 -13.78 -7.89 11.26
N ASP A 14 -12.88 -7.39 10.44
CA ASP A 14 -12.44 -5.99 10.48
C ASP A 14 -13.25 -5.14 9.50
N THR A 15 -13.44 -5.66 8.30
CA THR A 15 -13.99 -4.91 7.18
C THR A 15 -15.48 -4.62 7.38
N PHE A 16 -16.28 -5.60 7.78
CA PHE A 16 -17.74 -5.42 7.90
C PHE A 16 -18.13 -4.45 8.99
N PRO A 17 -17.54 -4.46 10.20
CA PRO A 17 -17.84 -3.43 11.19
C PRO A 17 -17.44 -2.02 10.74
N LEU A 18 -16.32 -1.86 10.02
CA LEU A 18 -15.93 -0.56 9.45
C LEU A 18 -16.92 -0.10 8.40
N TRP A 19 -17.30 -0.98 7.47
CA TRP A 19 -18.30 -0.66 6.45
C TRP A 19 -19.66 -0.37 7.06
N TYR A 20 -20.11 -1.14 8.06
CA TYR A 20 -21.38 -0.87 8.72
C TYR A 20 -21.42 0.55 9.30
N ASN A 21 -20.37 0.96 10.01
CA ASN A 21 -20.29 2.31 10.57
C ASN A 21 -20.30 3.39 9.48
N ILE A 22 -19.58 3.18 8.37
CA ILE A 22 -19.49 4.16 7.28
C ILE A 22 -20.80 4.18 6.48
N GLU A 23 -21.31 3.00 6.07
CA GLU A 23 -22.40 2.86 5.11
C GLU A 23 -23.81 3.00 5.74
N VAL A 24 -23.97 2.46 6.96
CA VAL A 24 -25.29 2.40 7.61
C VAL A 24 -25.45 3.50 8.63
N GLU A 25 -24.45 3.71 9.48
CA GLU A 25 -24.49 4.73 10.53
C GLU A 25 -24.05 6.11 10.03
N GLY A 26 -23.49 6.22 8.82
CA GLY A 26 -22.97 7.46 8.27
C GLY A 26 -21.86 8.08 9.11
N THR A 27 -21.13 7.26 9.88
CA THR A 27 -20.09 7.71 10.79
C THR A 27 -18.73 7.66 10.09
N ARG A 28 -17.97 8.77 10.15
CA ARG A 28 -16.63 8.89 9.60
C ARG A 28 -16.56 8.54 8.10
N THR A 29 -17.47 9.11 7.33
CA THR A 29 -17.54 9.01 5.87
C THR A 29 -16.32 9.64 5.17
N ASP A 30 -15.50 10.36 5.92
CA ASP A 30 -14.18 10.87 5.51
C ASP A 30 -13.09 9.78 5.49
N VAL A 31 -13.26 8.70 6.29
CA VAL A 31 -12.27 7.62 6.40
C VAL A 31 -12.49 6.59 5.29
N ARG A 32 -11.39 6.10 4.70
CA ARG A 32 -11.44 5.05 3.69
C ARG A 32 -10.98 3.72 4.27
N ALA A 33 -11.92 2.80 4.48
CA ALA A 33 -11.59 1.42 4.79
C ALA A 33 -11.11 0.71 3.52
N CYS A 34 -9.89 0.16 3.57
CA CYS A 34 -9.21 -0.49 2.45
C CYS A 34 -8.90 -1.95 2.81
N ASN A 35 -9.64 -2.88 2.23
CA ASN A 35 -9.46 -4.32 2.49
C ASN A 35 -8.27 -4.86 1.69
N LEU A 36 -7.27 -5.38 2.40
CA LEU A 36 -6.03 -5.91 1.81
C LEU A 36 -6.26 -7.14 0.92
N SER A 37 -7.22 -8.02 1.27
CA SER A 37 -7.54 -9.17 0.45
C SER A 37 -8.18 -8.77 -0.88
N TYR A 38 -9.05 -7.76 -0.87
CA TYR A 38 -9.71 -7.28 -2.09
C TYR A 38 -8.79 -6.45 -2.97
N LEU A 39 -7.74 -5.81 -2.43
CA LEU A 39 -6.71 -5.13 -3.23
C LEU A 39 -5.96 -6.07 -4.19
N GLN A 40 -6.13 -7.38 -4.06
CA GLN A 40 -5.62 -8.34 -5.03
C GLN A 40 -6.43 -8.32 -6.34
N THR A 41 -7.65 -7.73 -6.35
CA THR A 41 -8.56 -7.69 -7.49
C THR A 41 -8.54 -6.35 -8.21
N ASP A 42 -8.67 -6.36 -9.51
CA ASP A 42 -8.67 -5.17 -10.36
C ASP A 42 -9.89 -4.27 -10.11
N TRP A 43 -11.08 -4.86 -9.97
CA TRP A 43 -12.32 -4.10 -9.73
C TRP A 43 -12.28 -3.31 -8.42
N TYR A 44 -11.65 -3.86 -7.38
CA TYR A 44 -11.56 -3.18 -6.10
C TYR A 44 -10.56 -2.02 -6.14
N ILE A 45 -9.44 -2.19 -6.85
CA ILE A 45 -8.49 -1.10 -7.11
C ILE A 45 -9.19 0.04 -7.85
N ASP A 46 -9.97 -0.26 -8.89
CA ASP A 46 -10.77 0.73 -9.61
C ASP A 46 -11.76 1.47 -8.69
N GLN A 47 -12.40 0.76 -7.76
CA GLN A 47 -13.27 1.35 -6.77
C GLN A 47 -12.51 2.29 -5.82
N MET A 48 -11.33 1.88 -5.35
CA MET A 48 -10.49 2.69 -4.45
C MET A 48 -9.96 3.95 -5.11
N LYS A 49 -9.81 3.96 -6.42
CA LYS A 49 -9.37 5.13 -7.22
C LYS A 49 -10.50 6.17 -7.46
N ARG A 50 -11.69 5.94 -6.91
CA ARG A 50 -12.80 6.89 -6.99
C ARG A 50 -13.07 7.51 -5.62
N PRO A 51 -13.46 8.78 -5.55
CA PRO A 51 -13.93 9.34 -4.30
C PRO A 51 -15.21 8.60 -3.84
N TYR A 52 -15.38 8.51 -2.53
CA TYR A 52 -16.52 7.83 -1.94
C TYR A 52 -16.97 8.57 -0.68
N TYR A 53 -18.23 9.03 -0.66
CA TYR A 53 -18.73 10.00 0.33
C TYR A 53 -17.78 11.21 0.44
N GLU A 54 -17.31 11.52 1.66
CA GLU A 54 -16.37 12.60 1.91
C GLU A 54 -14.89 12.20 1.72
N SER A 55 -14.64 10.89 1.58
CA SER A 55 -13.28 10.40 1.37
C SER A 55 -12.82 10.60 -0.07
N PRO A 56 -11.70 11.28 -0.30
CA PRO A 56 -11.12 11.38 -1.64
C PRO A 56 -10.64 10.00 -2.15
N ALA A 57 -10.38 9.91 -3.45
CA ALA A 57 -9.75 8.74 -4.06
C ALA A 57 -8.46 8.36 -3.33
N LEU A 58 -8.16 7.06 -3.26
CA LEU A 58 -6.88 6.62 -2.72
C LEU A 58 -5.72 6.99 -3.66
N PRO A 59 -4.53 7.28 -3.13
CA PRO A 59 -3.38 7.71 -3.90
C PRO A 59 -2.74 6.53 -4.67
N ILE A 60 -3.38 6.10 -5.72
CA ILE A 60 -2.94 5.02 -6.62
C ILE A 60 -2.72 5.59 -8.01
N SER A 61 -1.46 5.71 -8.43
CA SER A 61 -1.08 6.27 -9.72
C SER A 61 -1.14 5.27 -10.88
N TRP A 62 -1.23 3.97 -10.59
CA TRP A 62 -1.26 2.93 -11.61
C TRP A 62 -2.48 3.06 -12.51
N GLU A 63 -2.31 2.85 -13.81
CA GLU A 63 -3.39 2.80 -14.79
C GLU A 63 -4.01 1.40 -14.83
N TYR A 64 -5.24 1.26 -15.37
CA TYR A 64 -5.93 -0.04 -15.47
C TYR A 64 -5.08 -1.12 -16.17
N LYS A 65 -4.35 -0.73 -17.22
CA LYS A 65 -3.44 -1.66 -17.94
C LYS A 65 -2.36 -2.28 -17.04
N ASP A 66 -2.02 -1.63 -15.91
CA ASP A 66 -0.96 -2.06 -15.00
C ASP A 66 -1.45 -3.14 -14.00
N TYR A 67 -2.77 -3.20 -13.74
CA TYR A 67 -3.37 -4.12 -12.78
C TYR A 67 -4.58 -4.90 -13.30
N MET A 68 -4.90 -4.81 -14.58
CA MET A 68 -5.95 -5.64 -15.19
C MET A 68 -5.66 -7.14 -15.00
N PRO A 69 -6.63 -8.06 -15.22
CA PRO A 69 -6.43 -9.49 -15.07
C PRO A 69 -5.16 -9.98 -15.78
N SER A 70 -4.41 -10.83 -15.11
CA SER A 70 -3.11 -11.37 -15.55
C SER A 70 -1.96 -10.37 -15.64
N LYS A 71 -2.13 -9.12 -15.16
CA LYS A 71 -1.06 -8.13 -15.10
C LYS A 71 -0.67 -7.85 -13.65
N ASN A 72 0.63 -8.00 -13.36
CA ASN A 72 1.23 -7.68 -12.05
C ASN A 72 0.43 -8.22 -10.85
N GLU A 73 -0.16 -9.42 -10.96
CA GLU A 73 -0.80 -10.11 -9.82
C GLU A 73 0.24 -10.50 -8.77
N ILE A 74 1.42 -10.89 -9.26
CA ILE A 74 2.61 -11.16 -8.49
C ILE A 74 3.80 -10.58 -9.26
N ALA A 75 4.64 -9.81 -8.59
CA ALA A 75 5.91 -9.35 -9.12
C ALA A 75 7.06 -10.10 -8.44
N TRP A 76 7.91 -10.74 -9.23
CA TRP A 76 9.13 -11.35 -8.73
C TRP A 76 10.18 -10.28 -8.43
N VAL A 77 10.91 -10.45 -7.35
CA VAL A 77 11.99 -9.56 -6.93
C VAL A 77 13.32 -10.23 -7.19
N GLU A 78 14.13 -9.60 -8.03
CA GLU A 78 15.47 -10.08 -8.39
C GLU A 78 16.50 -9.02 -8.01
N ASN A 79 17.39 -9.35 -7.09
CA ASN A 79 18.41 -8.39 -6.63
C ASN A 79 19.54 -8.20 -7.65
N ARG A 80 19.20 -7.71 -8.85
CA ARG A 80 20.18 -7.43 -9.93
C ARG A 80 20.87 -6.09 -9.76
N LEU A 81 20.12 -5.10 -9.24
CA LEU A 81 20.67 -3.77 -9.00
C LEU A 81 21.65 -3.75 -7.82
N ASN A 82 21.48 -4.65 -6.85
CA ASN A 82 22.24 -4.73 -5.60
C ASN A 82 22.39 -3.37 -4.88
N ALA A 83 21.37 -2.54 -4.97
CA ALA A 83 21.31 -1.21 -4.38
C ALA A 83 19.88 -0.88 -3.97
N PRO A 84 19.68 -0.01 -2.93
CA PRO A 84 18.36 0.48 -2.56
C PRO A 84 17.71 1.25 -3.69
N LEU A 85 16.39 1.09 -3.83
CA LEU A 85 15.59 1.78 -4.82
C LEU A 85 14.27 2.27 -4.20
N GLU A 86 13.94 3.50 -4.48
CA GLU A 86 12.66 4.07 -4.10
C GLU A 86 11.50 3.34 -4.79
N VAL A 87 10.44 3.02 -4.05
CA VAL A 87 9.26 2.29 -4.54
C VAL A 87 8.72 2.90 -5.83
N LYS A 88 8.61 4.23 -5.90
CA LYS A 88 8.14 4.94 -7.10
C LYS A 88 8.94 4.59 -8.35
N LYS A 89 10.27 4.55 -8.24
CA LYS A 89 11.17 4.18 -9.35
C LYS A 89 11.12 2.68 -9.66
N ALA A 90 11.04 1.83 -8.62
CA ALA A 90 10.91 0.39 -8.79
C ALA A 90 9.63 0.01 -9.54
N PHE A 91 8.52 0.69 -9.24
CA PHE A 91 7.24 0.45 -9.91
C PHE A 91 7.17 1.09 -11.30
N GLN A 92 7.86 2.18 -11.55
CA GLN A 92 8.06 2.68 -12.92
C GLN A 92 8.82 1.67 -13.78
N PHE A 93 9.87 1.05 -13.23
CA PHE A 93 10.60 -0.02 -13.91
C PHE A 93 9.71 -1.25 -14.17
N LEU A 94 8.97 -1.71 -13.15
CA LEU A 94 8.06 -2.85 -13.26
C LEU A 94 7.01 -2.66 -14.36
N ARG A 95 6.42 -1.47 -14.46
CA ARG A 95 5.35 -1.14 -15.41
C ARG A 95 5.85 -0.73 -16.80
N SER A 96 7.16 -0.63 -16.98
CA SER A 96 7.75 -0.24 -18.26
C SER A 96 7.48 -1.30 -19.34
N ASP A 97 7.14 -0.86 -20.54
CA ASP A 97 7.01 -1.73 -21.71
C ASP A 97 8.34 -1.95 -22.44
N ASP A 98 9.44 -1.32 -21.99
CA ASP A 98 10.75 -1.49 -22.57
C ASP A 98 11.23 -2.95 -22.40
N PRO A 99 11.59 -3.66 -23.48
CA PRO A 99 12.09 -5.04 -23.39
C PRO A 99 13.28 -5.21 -22.44
N ARG A 100 14.08 -4.16 -22.23
CA ARG A 100 15.25 -4.17 -21.32
C ARG A 100 14.84 -4.26 -19.84
N THR A 101 13.58 -3.94 -19.50
CA THR A 101 13.02 -4.07 -18.15
C THR A 101 12.29 -5.39 -17.94
N LYS A 102 12.36 -6.31 -18.89
CA LYS A 102 11.72 -7.63 -18.82
C LYS A 102 12.75 -8.73 -18.62
N ARG A 103 12.29 -9.81 -18.00
CA ARG A 103 13.01 -11.09 -17.97
C ARG A 103 12.12 -12.15 -18.59
N ASP A 104 12.60 -12.81 -19.63
CA ASP A 104 11.83 -13.83 -20.36
C ASP A 104 10.43 -13.35 -20.77
N GLY A 105 10.28 -12.04 -21.04
CA GLY A 105 9.02 -11.39 -21.36
C GLY A 105 8.19 -10.93 -20.15
N GLU A 106 8.59 -11.28 -18.92
CA GLU A 106 7.85 -10.99 -17.69
C GLU A 106 8.40 -9.76 -16.95
N ASN A 107 7.51 -9.07 -16.25
CA ASN A 107 7.86 -7.97 -15.38
C ASN A 107 8.53 -8.46 -14.09
N TYR A 108 9.50 -7.70 -13.58
CA TYR A 108 10.13 -7.98 -12.28
C TYR A 108 10.55 -6.70 -11.58
N ILE A 109 10.87 -6.79 -10.30
CA ILE A 109 11.43 -5.69 -9.50
C ILE A 109 12.94 -5.93 -9.37
N PRO A 110 13.81 -4.93 -9.70
CA PRO A 110 15.24 -5.17 -9.87
C PRO A 110 16.05 -5.19 -8.57
N THR A 111 15.43 -5.00 -7.40
CA THR A 111 16.08 -5.01 -6.08
C THR A 111 15.14 -5.47 -4.98
N ASP A 112 15.69 -6.10 -3.95
CA ASP A 112 14.99 -6.45 -2.71
C ASP A 112 15.09 -5.37 -1.62
N GLN A 113 15.74 -4.24 -1.92
CA GLN A 113 15.97 -3.13 -0.99
C GLN A 113 15.08 -1.95 -1.38
N LEU A 114 13.78 -2.09 -1.13
CA LEU A 114 12.78 -1.06 -1.42
C LEU A 114 12.58 -0.12 -0.23
N TYR A 115 12.39 1.16 -0.52
CA TYR A 115 12.11 2.17 0.49
C TYR A 115 11.16 3.25 -0.01
N VAL A 116 10.53 3.96 0.93
CA VAL A 116 9.87 5.25 0.70
C VAL A 116 10.56 6.31 1.54
N LEU A 117 10.43 7.57 1.17
CA LEU A 117 10.98 8.67 1.95
C LEU A 117 9.97 9.15 2.99
N SER A 118 10.44 9.37 4.22
CA SER A 118 9.73 10.12 5.24
C SER A 118 9.69 11.62 4.89
N PRO A 119 8.91 12.45 5.59
CA PRO A 119 8.83 13.90 5.31
C PRO A 119 10.15 14.64 5.47
N ASP A 120 11.06 14.15 6.30
CA ASP A 120 12.41 14.70 6.52
C ASP A 120 13.46 14.10 5.58
N GLY A 121 13.02 13.26 4.62
CA GLY A 121 13.88 12.68 3.60
C GLY A 121 14.65 11.42 4.03
N GLN A 122 14.35 10.85 5.21
CA GLN A 122 14.96 9.59 5.64
C GLN A 122 14.28 8.39 4.99
N PRO A 123 15.04 7.33 4.65
CA PRO A 123 14.46 6.14 4.05
C PRO A 123 13.74 5.27 5.09
N ILE A 124 12.48 4.98 4.83
CA ILE A 124 11.70 3.95 5.51
C ILE A 124 11.79 2.68 4.66
N ASN A 125 12.49 1.68 5.17
CA ASN A 125 12.80 0.47 4.42
C ASN A 125 11.72 -0.60 4.61
N PHE A 126 11.35 -1.25 3.52
CA PHE A 126 10.47 -2.42 3.56
C PHE A 126 11.26 -3.70 3.84
N LYS A 127 10.57 -4.73 4.34
CA LYS A 127 11.16 -6.05 4.50
C LYS A 127 11.60 -6.61 3.15
N LYS A 128 12.72 -7.33 3.13
CA LYS A 128 13.19 -8.01 1.94
C LYS A 128 12.31 -9.21 1.62
N VAL A 129 11.84 -9.28 0.38
CA VAL A 129 10.98 -10.36 -0.11
C VAL A 129 11.47 -10.86 -1.47
N ARG A 130 11.06 -12.08 -1.84
CA ARG A 130 11.36 -12.65 -3.17
C ARG A 130 10.25 -12.38 -4.19
N ARG A 131 9.10 -11.98 -3.73
CA ARG A 131 7.95 -11.63 -4.54
C ARG A 131 7.06 -10.65 -3.77
N LEU A 132 6.30 -9.87 -4.49
CA LEU A 132 5.23 -9.01 -3.98
C LEU A 132 3.93 -9.40 -4.67
N THR A 133 2.88 -9.54 -3.90
CA THR A 133 1.52 -9.65 -4.40
C THR A 133 1.01 -8.29 -4.85
N ARG A 134 -0.05 -8.26 -5.66
CA ARG A 134 -0.68 -7.00 -6.08
C ARG A 134 -1.12 -6.15 -4.89
N SER A 135 -1.71 -6.77 -3.87
CA SER A 135 -2.12 -6.08 -2.64
C SER A 135 -0.94 -5.40 -1.95
N GLU A 136 0.19 -6.10 -1.77
CA GLU A 136 1.39 -5.54 -1.17
C GLU A 136 1.95 -4.38 -2.01
N MET A 137 1.96 -4.53 -3.34
CA MET A 137 2.38 -3.44 -4.24
C MET A 137 1.45 -2.24 -4.14
N MET A 138 0.13 -2.44 -4.00
CA MET A 138 -0.81 -1.33 -3.84
C MET A 138 -0.62 -0.59 -2.52
N VAL A 139 -0.33 -1.29 -1.41
CA VAL A 139 0.02 -0.63 -0.15
C VAL A 139 1.28 0.21 -0.29
N MET A 140 2.34 -0.35 -0.88
CA MET A 140 3.59 0.38 -1.14
C MET A 140 3.38 1.58 -2.08
N GLU A 141 2.56 1.42 -3.12
CA GLU A 141 2.19 2.47 -4.06
C GLU A 141 1.48 3.61 -3.33
N MET A 142 0.46 3.28 -2.51
CA MET A 142 -0.25 4.30 -1.73
C MET A 142 0.69 5.03 -0.77
N LEU A 143 1.59 4.34 -0.09
CA LEU A 143 2.58 4.96 0.80
C LEU A 143 3.49 5.93 0.03
N SER A 144 3.98 5.53 -1.13
CA SER A 144 4.89 6.35 -1.92
C SER A 144 4.22 7.54 -2.61
N THR A 145 2.92 7.42 -2.97
CA THR A 145 2.16 8.44 -3.69
C THR A 145 1.41 9.37 -2.75
N ASN A 146 1.09 8.91 -1.55
CA ASN A 146 0.41 9.71 -0.52
C ASN A 146 1.25 10.91 -0.06
N GLU A 147 2.56 10.83 -0.16
CA GLU A 147 3.49 11.89 0.28
C GLU A 147 3.13 12.44 1.68
N TRP A 148 2.69 11.55 2.57
CA TRP A 148 2.28 11.84 3.96
C TRP A 148 1.11 12.83 4.12
N GLN A 149 0.31 13.03 3.09
CA GLN A 149 -0.80 13.99 3.14
C GLN A 149 -2.01 13.43 3.91
N ARG A 150 -2.28 12.13 3.79
CA ARG A 150 -3.36 11.45 4.50
C ARG A 150 -2.78 10.51 5.56
N PRO A 151 -3.33 10.51 6.78
CA PRO A 151 -2.95 9.55 7.81
C PRO A 151 -3.25 8.11 7.35
N MET A 152 -2.34 7.18 7.63
CA MET A 152 -2.48 5.77 7.29
C MET A 152 -2.43 4.92 8.54
N TYR A 153 -3.33 3.94 8.62
CA TYR A 153 -3.51 3.05 9.75
C TYR A 153 -3.62 1.60 9.29
N PHE A 154 -3.19 0.69 10.13
CA PHE A 154 -3.54 -0.72 10.04
C PHE A 154 -4.47 -1.06 11.21
N ALA A 155 -5.58 -1.77 10.95
CA ALA A 155 -6.40 -2.29 12.03
C ALA A 155 -5.58 -3.27 12.87
N THR A 156 -5.73 -3.27 14.21
CA THR A 156 -4.93 -4.12 15.11
C THR A 156 -5.08 -5.62 14.86
N THR A 157 -6.08 -6.00 14.15
CA THR A 157 -6.36 -7.38 13.73
C THR A 157 -5.64 -7.78 12.44
N VAL A 158 -5.02 -6.82 11.74
CA VAL A 158 -4.14 -7.09 10.59
C VAL A 158 -2.83 -7.70 11.11
N GLY A 159 -2.53 -8.92 10.67
CA GLY A 159 -1.29 -9.59 11.09
C GLY A 159 -0.03 -8.86 10.60
N SER A 160 1.04 -8.93 11.38
CA SER A 160 2.33 -8.27 11.09
C SER A 160 2.93 -8.64 9.72
N ASP A 161 2.56 -9.78 9.17
CA ASP A 161 2.99 -10.17 7.82
C ASP A 161 2.55 -9.17 6.74
N TYR A 162 1.43 -8.50 6.95
CA TYR A 162 0.88 -7.48 6.05
C TYR A 162 1.46 -6.07 6.29
N HIS A 163 2.20 -5.86 7.38
CA HIS A 163 2.83 -4.56 7.67
C HIS A 163 4.05 -4.28 6.79
N LEU A 164 4.49 -5.24 5.97
CA LEU A 164 5.60 -5.09 5.02
C LEU A 164 6.95 -4.69 5.66
N GLY A 165 7.12 -4.94 6.97
CA GLY A 165 8.29 -4.53 7.75
C GLY A 165 8.21 -3.10 8.28
N LEU A 166 7.04 -2.50 8.25
CA LEU A 166 6.80 -1.15 8.80
C LEU A 166 6.58 -1.14 10.31
N ASP A 167 6.60 -2.31 10.98
CA ASP A 167 6.35 -2.42 12.43
C ASP A 167 7.11 -1.40 13.29
N PRO A 168 8.39 -1.07 13.01
CA PRO A 168 9.11 -0.03 13.76
C PRO A 168 8.51 1.38 13.62
N TYR A 169 7.69 1.60 12.61
CA TYR A 169 7.05 2.90 12.31
C TYR A 169 5.55 2.90 12.64
N LEU A 170 5.04 1.84 13.30
CA LEU A 170 3.65 1.72 13.69
C LEU A 170 3.50 2.03 15.19
N GLU A 171 2.59 2.93 15.51
CA GLU A 171 2.24 3.32 16.87
C GLU A 171 0.78 2.99 17.16
N LEU A 172 0.54 2.24 18.24
CA LEU A 172 -0.82 1.85 18.63
C LEU A 172 -1.64 3.06 19.06
N THR A 173 -2.72 3.32 18.34
CA THR A 173 -3.65 4.41 18.61
C THR A 173 -5.07 3.86 18.73
N GLY A 174 -5.48 3.47 19.94
CA GLY A 174 -6.77 2.83 20.17
C GLY A 174 -6.84 1.42 19.58
N MET A 175 -7.68 1.21 18.58
CA MET A 175 -7.86 -0.09 17.89
C MET A 175 -7.22 -0.11 16.49
N ALA A 176 -6.25 0.75 16.24
CA ALA A 176 -5.50 0.78 15.00
C ALA A 176 -4.04 1.19 15.25
N ASP A 177 -3.15 0.69 14.44
CA ASP A 177 -1.74 1.05 14.41
C ASP A 177 -1.55 2.18 13.39
N SER A 178 -1.21 3.37 13.89
CA SER A 178 -0.94 4.55 13.07
C SER A 178 0.46 4.47 12.50
N LEU A 179 0.60 4.70 11.20
CA LEU A 179 1.92 4.88 10.59
C LEU A 179 2.44 6.27 10.97
N VAL A 180 3.49 6.30 11.78
CA VAL A 180 4.13 7.53 12.26
C VAL A 180 5.31 7.93 11.39
N LYS A 181 5.55 9.23 11.32
CA LYS A 181 6.60 9.83 10.48
C LYS A 181 8.00 9.65 11.05
N TYR A 182 8.11 9.42 12.35
CA TYR A 182 9.36 9.33 13.09
C TYR A 182 9.28 8.19 14.10
N ILE A 183 10.40 7.54 14.36
CA ILE A 183 10.57 6.67 15.52
C ILE A 183 10.98 7.59 16.66
N ASP A 184 10.17 7.70 17.73
CA ASP A 184 10.61 8.30 18.96
C ASP A 184 11.69 7.38 19.57
N GLU A 185 12.94 7.81 19.54
CA GLU A 185 14.04 7.15 20.27
C GLU A 185 13.88 7.49 21.76
N THR A 186 12.96 6.79 22.45
CA THR A 186 12.89 6.81 23.94
C THR A 186 13.60 5.62 24.54
#